data_b193e88410662bf8865e08a9d8e36eaf
#
_entry.id   b193e88410662bf8865e08a9d8e36eaf
#
_cell.length_a   1.000
_cell.length_b   1.000
_cell.length_c   1.000
_cell.angle_alpha   90.00
_cell.angle_beta   90.00
_cell.angle_gamma   90.00
#
_symmetry.space_group_name_H-M   'P 1'
#
loop_
_entity.id
_entity.type
_entity.pdbx_description
1 polymer ?
#
loop_
_entity_poly.entity_id
_entity_poly.type
_entity_poly.pdbx_seq_one_letter_code
_entity_poly.pdbx_strand_id
1 'polypeptide(L)'
;MTRISVHEVISTVLDPDTFSSWDTPPVQPDYGPQYAAQLARATQRSSADEAVVTGGALIGGYRVAVIVGDFDFLAGSLGAAASERITLAFERATAEGLPVLASPMSGGTRMQEGTPAFLHMIKISQAVLAHRAAGLPYLVYLRDPTTGGALASWGSLGHLTIAQPGALVGLLGPRVREIMLGEPLPEGVQRSESLARKGVIDGVVPLRELRTTAVKALRVLTSPQEPVGERFDAEGIATDRAPWDSVQATRNPERPRLHHLLHHAAEVFIPLRGTGTGESDGTITVGLVRFPGLSCVLIGQDRRPRRDASLSPAALRVAQRGFHLAEELDLPLVTVIDSPGPELTTEAEHGGLAGEIARTVAALATVRVPVVSTILGEGNGVAALALLPADRTVCAENGWVAPLPPEGASAIIHRTADRAADMAAAHRIRAVDLLEMGAVNEIVPERPDAAEEPAEFCRRLIASATAQLAELVAMKTEERLRIRHDRYRSMT
;
A
#
# COMPACT_ATOMS: atom_id res chain seq x y z
N MET A 1 13.19 18.39 19.68
CA MET A 1 13.84 18.02 18.39
C MET A 1 14.13 19.27 17.60
N THR A 2 15.22 19.31 16.86
CA THR A 2 15.50 20.40 15.92
C THR A 2 14.58 20.26 14.72
N ARG A 3 13.95 21.36 14.30
CA ARG A 3 13.08 21.37 13.12
C ARG A 3 13.93 21.18 11.86
N ILE A 4 13.46 20.36 10.94
CA ILE A 4 14.11 20.16 9.64
C ILE A 4 13.72 21.33 8.72
N SER A 5 14.68 22.11 8.27
CA SER A 5 14.48 23.24 7.37
C SER A 5 14.20 22.80 5.92
N VAL A 6 13.73 23.72 5.07
CA VAL A 6 13.59 23.51 3.63
C VAL A 6 14.92 23.16 3.00
N HIS A 7 15.99 23.88 3.39
CA HIS A 7 17.33 23.64 2.88
C HIS A 7 17.86 22.23 3.20
N GLU A 8 17.62 21.75 4.43
CA GLU A 8 18.00 20.38 4.82
C GLU A 8 17.26 19.32 4.03
N VAL A 9 15.96 19.52 3.73
CA VAL A 9 15.21 18.60 2.86
C VAL A 9 15.85 18.58 1.46
N ILE A 10 16.02 19.74 0.85
CA ILE A 10 16.56 19.87 -0.51
C ILE A 10 17.96 19.26 -0.58
N SER A 11 18.88 19.64 0.30
CA SER A 11 20.27 19.18 0.26
C SER A 11 20.46 17.70 0.61
N THR A 12 19.55 17.11 1.42
CA THR A 12 19.65 15.70 1.82
C THR A 12 18.95 14.75 0.84
N VAL A 13 17.84 15.20 0.23
CA VAL A 13 16.97 14.30 -0.53
C VAL A 13 17.20 14.40 -2.03
N LEU A 14 17.43 15.60 -2.55
CA LEU A 14 17.57 15.83 -3.99
C LEU A 14 19.00 15.54 -4.47
N ASP A 15 19.13 15.31 -5.76
CA ASP A 15 20.44 15.23 -6.41
C ASP A 15 21.09 16.63 -6.40
N PRO A 16 22.40 16.72 -6.15
CA PRO A 16 23.10 18.01 -6.09
C PRO A 16 22.84 18.87 -7.34
N ASP A 17 22.60 20.15 -7.13
CA ASP A 17 22.46 21.18 -8.18
C ASP A 17 21.32 20.94 -9.18
N THR A 18 20.35 20.08 -8.86
CA THR A 18 19.22 19.77 -9.76
C THR A 18 17.93 20.50 -9.43
N PHE A 19 17.83 21.13 -8.25
CA PHE A 19 16.62 21.86 -7.87
C PHE A 19 16.47 23.15 -8.68
N SER A 20 15.32 23.26 -9.37
CA SER A 20 14.92 24.44 -10.10
C SER A 20 13.58 24.94 -9.56
N SER A 21 13.59 26.11 -8.93
CA SER A 21 12.37 26.70 -8.36
C SER A 21 11.34 27.00 -9.44
N TRP A 22 10.07 26.74 -9.09
CA TRP A 22 8.89 27.12 -9.86
C TRP A 22 8.17 28.33 -9.26
N ASP A 23 8.68 28.83 -8.13
CA ASP A 23 8.06 29.89 -7.39
C ASP A 23 8.10 31.22 -8.14
N THR A 24 6.97 31.89 -8.17
CA THR A 24 6.82 33.27 -8.64
C THR A 24 6.50 34.17 -7.46
N PRO A 25 6.75 35.48 -7.56
CA PRO A 25 6.38 36.42 -6.47
C PRO A 25 4.92 36.22 -6.06
N PRO A 26 4.66 36.00 -4.75
CA PRO A 26 3.33 35.68 -4.29
C PRO A 26 2.39 36.91 -4.36
N VAL A 27 1.18 36.71 -4.87
CA VAL A 27 0.13 37.72 -4.81
C VAL A 27 -0.51 37.62 -3.43
N GLN A 28 -0.11 38.51 -2.53
CA GLN A 28 -0.64 38.57 -1.17
C GLN A 28 -1.94 39.36 -1.13
N PRO A 29 -3.00 38.83 -0.48
CA PRO A 29 -4.22 39.61 -0.27
C PRO A 29 -3.99 40.76 0.71
N ASP A 30 -4.68 41.87 0.51
CA ASP A 30 -4.62 43.04 1.41
C ASP A 30 -5.55 42.85 2.61
N TYR A 31 -4.99 42.52 3.76
CA TYR A 31 -5.66 42.46 5.04
C TYR A 31 -5.18 43.57 6.01
N GLY A 32 -4.69 44.66 5.43
CA GLY A 32 -4.30 45.89 6.16
C GLY A 32 -2.83 45.88 6.65
N PRO A 33 -2.39 47.02 7.20
CA PRO A 33 -0.98 47.28 7.47
C PRO A 33 -0.37 46.37 8.54
N GLN A 34 -1.17 45.88 9.47
CA GLN A 34 -0.69 44.96 10.51
C GLN A 34 -0.30 43.61 9.90
N TYR A 35 -1.09 43.08 8.99
CA TYR A 35 -0.78 41.84 8.30
C TYR A 35 0.42 41.99 7.35
N ALA A 36 0.48 43.09 6.60
CA ALA A 36 1.63 43.43 5.76
C ALA A 36 2.95 43.46 6.57
N ALA A 37 2.91 44.06 7.76
CA ALA A 37 4.07 44.08 8.67
C ALA A 37 4.44 42.68 9.22
N GLN A 38 3.47 41.76 9.38
CA GLN A 38 3.75 40.36 9.76
C GLN A 38 4.41 39.61 8.63
N LEU A 39 3.93 39.76 7.39
CA LEU A 39 4.54 39.19 6.19
C LEU A 39 5.99 39.66 6.04
N ALA A 40 6.25 40.96 6.09
CA ALA A 40 7.59 41.53 5.99
C ALA A 40 8.56 40.96 7.04
N ARG A 41 8.11 40.83 8.30
CA ARG A 41 8.89 40.20 9.38
C ARG A 41 9.14 38.71 9.12
N ALA A 42 8.14 38.00 8.58
CA ALA A 42 8.29 36.57 8.23
C ALA A 42 9.34 36.39 7.13
N THR A 43 9.27 37.19 6.05
CA THR A 43 10.26 37.19 4.97
C THR A 43 11.67 37.48 5.50
N GLN A 44 11.83 38.48 6.36
CA GLN A 44 13.14 38.82 6.91
C GLN A 44 13.72 37.68 7.78
N ARG A 45 12.85 36.95 8.51
CA ARG A 45 13.27 35.87 9.41
C ARG A 45 13.59 34.57 8.69
N SER A 46 12.76 34.18 7.71
CA SER A 46 12.88 32.89 6.98
C SER A 46 13.74 32.99 5.73
N SER A 47 14.00 34.21 5.24
CA SER A 47 14.57 34.45 3.90
C SER A 47 13.72 33.88 2.74
N ALA A 48 12.45 33.52 3.02
CA ALA A 48 11.49 33.06 2.06
C ALA A 48 10.41 34.12 1.80
N ASP A 49 9.79 34.08 0.66
CA ASP A 49 8.70 34.98 0.26
C ASP A 49 7.29 34.42 0.62
N GLU A 50 7.21 33.12 0.88
CA GLU A 50 5.99 32.42 1.32
C GLU A 50 6.31 31.12 2.11
N ALA A 51 5.30 30.54 2.75
CA ALA A 51 5.41 29.36 3.62
C ALA A 51 5.61 28.03 2.85
N VAL A 52 5.77 28.07 1.55
CA VAL A 52 5.97 26.87 0.71
C VAL A 52 6.94 27.19 -0.41
N VAL A 53 7.89 26.28 -0.63
CA VAL A 53 8.82 26.30 -1.77
C VAL A 53 8.46 25.16 -2.71
N THR A 54 8.42 25.45 -4.03
CA THR A 54 8.09 24.47 -5.06
C THR A 54 9.13 24.45 -6.17
N GLY A 55 9.29 23.31 -6.83
CA GLY A 55 10.26 23.21 -7.93
C GLY A 55 10.31 21.82 -8.55
N GLY A 56 11.07 21.71 -9.62
CA GLY A 56 11.47 20.45 -10.23
C GLY A 56 12.89 20.06 -9.78
N ALA A 57 13.14 18.77 -9.64
CA ALA A 57 14.45 18.25 -9.26
C ALA A 57 14.66 16.82 -9.73
N LEU A 58 15.85 16.27 -9.43
CA LEU A 58 16.11 14.83 -9.53
C LEU A 58 16.25 14.21 -8.13
N ILE A 59 15.77 12.98 -7.97
CA ILE A 59 16.03 12.13 -6.81
C ILE A 59 16.55 10.79 -7.34
N GLY A 60 17.85 10.53 -7.18
CA GLY A 60 18.49 9.33 -7.73
C GLY A 60 18.32 9.18 -9.24
N GLY A 61 18.35 10.29 -9.98
CA GLY A 61 18.14 10.35 -11.41
C GLY A 61 16.68 10.42 -11.89
N TYR A 62 15.69 10.20 -11.01
CA TYR A 62 14.27 10.32 -11.35
C TYR A 62 13.82 11.79 -11.30
N ARG A 63 13.16 12.28 -12.37
CA ARG A 63 12.55 13.61 -12.36
C ARG A 63 11.35 13.63 -11.42
N VAL A 64 11.28 14.64 -10.56
CA VAL A 64 10.19 14.82 -9.60
C VAL A 64 9.81 16.28 -9.45
N ALA A 65 8.56 16.53 -9.13
CA ALA A 65 8.11 17.80 -8.57
C ALA A 65 8.25 17.74 -7.03
N VAL A 66 8.71 18.84 -6.43
CA VAL A 66 8.95 18.94 -5.00
C VAL A 66 8.16 20.09 -4.41
N ILE A 67 7.44 19.84 -3.31
CA ILE A 67 6.63 20.83 -2.58
C ILE A 67 7.02 20.76 -1.11
N VAL A 68 7.70 21.77 -0.59
CA VAL A 68 8.28 21.78 0.77
C VAL A 68 7.73 22.93 1.58
N GLY A 69 7.05 22.66 2.69
CA GLY A 69 6.56 23.68 3.61
C GLY A 69 7.70 24.34 4.40
N ASP A 70 7.64 25.66 4.61
CA ASP A 70 8.56 26.42 5.44
C ASP A 70 7.88 26.91 6.71
N PHE A 71 8.23 26.29 7.83
CA PHE A 71 7.64 26.64 9.12
C PHE A 71 8.11 28.00 9.66
N ASP A 72 9.27 28.48 9.22
CA ASP A 72 9.81 29.76 9.69
C ASP A 72 9.06 30.94 9.09
N PHE A 73 8.35 30.75 7.97
CA PHE A 73 7.42 31.72 7.43
C PHE A 73 6.01 31.52 8.05
N LEU A 74 5.62 32.37 8.98
CA LEU A 74 4.31 32.37 9.69
C LEU A 74 3.87 30.98 10.19
N ALA A 75 4.80 30.22 10.80
CA ALA A 75 4.57 28.84 11.26
C ALA A 75 4.10 27.88 10.16
N GLY A 76 4.53 28.08 8.93
CA GLY A 76 4.15 27.23 7.79
C GLY A 76 2.65 27.32 7.45
N SER A 77 1.95 28.34 7.92
CA SER A 77 0.50 28.43 7.77
C SER A 77 0.08 28.72 6.33
N LEU A 78 -0.98 28.06 5.89
CA LEU A 78 -1.49 28.15 4.53
C LEU A 78 -2.46 29.32 4.41
N GLY A 79 -2.03 30.36 3.69
CA GLY A 79 -2.84 31.47 3.20
C GLY A 79 -3.18 31.31 1.73
N ALA A 80 -3.78 32.34 1.14
CA ALA A 80 -4.16 32.36 -0.27
C ALA A 80 -2.96 32.11 -1.20
N ALA A 81 -1.85 32.83 -0.97
CA ALA A 81 -0.64 32.74 -1.78
C ALA A 81 0.06 31.35 -1.65
N ALA A 82 0.23 30.83 -0.44
CA ALA A 82 0.78 29.50 -0.23
C ALA A 82 -0.09 28.43 -0.88
N SER A 83 -1.41 28.51 -0.73
CA SER A 83 -2.35 27.55 -1.32
C SER A 83 -2.33 27.58 -2.84
N GLU A 84 -2.22 28.78 -3.46
CA GLU A 84 -2.08 28.92 -4.90
C GLU A 84 -0.79 28.27 -5.39
N ARG A 85 0.32 28.53 -4.73
CA ARG A 85 1.64 27.96 -5.08
C ARG A 85 1.62 26.43 -5.04
N ILE A 86 0.99 25.83 -4.02
CA ILE A 86 0.81 24.37 -3.96
C ILE A 86 -0.05 23.88 -5.12
N THR A 87 -1.18 24.53 -5.39
CA THR A 87 -2.10 24.16 -6.48
C THR A 87 -1.38 24.19 -7.83
N LEU A 88 -0.71 25.29 -8.15
CA LEU A 88 0.05 25.44 -9.41
C LEU A 88 1.18 24.40 -9.54
N ALA A 89 1.82 24.03 -8.43
CA ALA A 89 2.86 22.99 -8.45
C ALA A 89 2.27 21.62 -8.80
N PHE A 90 1.11 21.24 -8.25
CA PHE A 90 0.42 20.00 -8.64
C PHE A 90 -0.06 20.03 -10.08
N GLU A 91 -0.66 21.14 -10.54
CA GLU A 91 -1.11 21.30 -11.92
C GLU A 91 0.05 21.17 -12.91
N ARG A 92 1.19 21.82 -12.62
CA ARG A 92 2.39 21.71 -13.42
C ARG A 92 2.98 20.30 -13.41
N ALA A 93 3.09 19.67 -12.22
CA ALA A 93 3.56 18.30 -12.12
C ALA A 93 2.69 17.34 -12.92
N THR A 94 1.36 17.54 -12.90
CA THR A 94 0.41 16.75 -13.68
C THR A 94 0.61 16.95 -15.19
N ALA A 95 0.73 18.19 -15.62
CA ALA A 95 0.96 18.51 -17.03
C ALA A 95 2.29 17.99 -17.58
N GLU A 96 3.33 17.96 -16.74
CA GLU A 96 4.66 17.42 -17.09
C GLU A 96 4.80 15.91 -16.85
N GLY A 97 3.76 15.23 -16.32
CA GLY A 97 3.79 13.79 -16.00
C GLY A 97 4.81 13.42 -14.91
N LEU A 98 5.03 14.30 -13.92
CA LEU A 98 6.03 14.11 -12.88
C LEU A 98 5.44 13.53 -11.60
N PRO A 99 6.10 12.56 -10.95
CA PRO A 99 5.82 12.22 -9.56
C PRO A 99 5.99 13.44 -8.65
N VAL A 100 5.19 13.54 -7.59
CA VAL A 100 5.32 14.59 -6.57
C VAL A 100 5.89 14.02 -5.27
N LEU A 101 6.94 14.65 -4.74
CA LEU A 101 7.35 14.53 -3.35
C LEU A 101 6.94 15.78 -2.58
N ALA A 102 5.95 15.65 -1.70
CA ALA A 102 5.52 16.70 -0.82
C ALA A 102 6.07 16.52 0.60
N SER A 103 6.54 17.61 1.20
CA SER A 103 7.04 17.61 2.56
C SER A 103 6.40 18.75 3.37
N PRO A 104 5.14 18.55 3.84
CA PRO A 104 4.45 19.54 4.64
C PRO A 104 5.09 19.72 6.01
N MET A 105 5.07 20.98 6.49
CA MET A 105 5.43 21.39 7.84
C MET A 105 4.64 22.65 8.15
N SER A 106 3.57 22.54 8.96
CA SER A 106 2.57 23.60 9.04
C SER A 106 1.78 23.58 10.34
N GLY A 107 1.50 24.77 10.85
CA GLY A 107 0.53 24.99 11.91
C GLY A 107 -0.94 24.97 11.46
N GLY A 108 -1.21 24.84 10.16
CA GLY A 108 -2.56 24.81 9.60
C GLY A 108 -2.93 26.06 8.80
N THR A 109 -4.20 26.43 8.84
CA THR A 109 -4.73 27.62 8.13
C THR A 109 -4.15 28.92 8.67
N ARG A 110 -3.84 29.87 7.79
CA ARG A 110 -3.39 31.22 8.16
C ARG A 110 -4.55 32.04 8.75
N MET A 111 -4.59 32.13 10.07
CA MET A 111 -5.72 32.75 10.79
C MET A 111 -5.92 34.22 10.45
N GLN A 112 -4.88 34.94 10.06
CA GLN A 112 -4.95 36.34 9.63
C GLN A 112 -5.79 36.53 8.37
N GLU A 113 -5.88 35.53 7.53
CA GLU A 113 -6.68 35.53 6.31
C GLU A 113 -8.07 34.89 6.50
N GLY A 114 -8.31 34.24 7.64
CA GLY A 114 -9.61 33.73 8.05
C GLY A 114 -10.24 32.69 7.11
N THR A 115 -11.55 32.84 6.88
CA THR A 115 -12.36 31.92 6.07
C THR A 115 -11.87 31.75 4.62
N PRO A 116 -11.42 32.76 3.89
CA PRO A 116 -10.84 32.57 2.56
C PRO A 116 -9.67 31.61 2.55
N ALA A 117 -8.70 31.75 3.46
CA ALA A 117 -7.57 30.82 3.56
C ALA A 117 -8.02 29.39 3.85
N PHE A 118 -9.03 29.20 4.69
CA PHE A 118 -9.60 27.89 4.98
C PHE A 118 -10.23 27.26 3.74
N LEU A 119 -11.01 28.00 2.94
CA LEU A 119 -11.65 27.50 1.72
C LEU A 119 -10.65 27.14 0.61
N HIS A 120 -9.47 27.77 0.59
CA HIS A 120 -8.41 27.41 -0.36
C HIS A 120 -7.91 25.98 -0.22
N MET A 121 -8.15 25.29 0.92
CA MET A 121 -7.82 23.86 1.07
C MET A 121 -8.56 22.99 0.03
N ILE A 122 -9.75 23.41 -0.41
CA ILE A 122 -10.55 22.69 -1.41
C ILE A 122 -9.80 22.62 -2.74
N LYS A 123 -9.25 23.75 -3.22
CA LYS A 123 -8.51 23.75 -4.50
C LYS A 123 -7.23 22.93 -4.45
N ILE A 124 -6.52 22.93 -3.31
CA ILE A 124 -5.36 22.06 -3.12
C ILE A 124 -5.78 20.59 -3.23
N SER A 125 -6.84 20.19 -2.53
CA SER A 125 -7.35 18.80 -2.59
C SER A 125 -7.80 18.43 -4.01
N GLN A 126 -8.42 19.34 -4.76
CA GLN A 126 -8.80 19.12 -6.16
C GLN A 126 -7.58 18.90 -7.06
N ALA A 127 -6.52 19.71 -6.92
CA ALA A 127 -5.29 19.55 -7.68
C ALA A 127 -4.57 18.23 -7.37
N VAL A 128 -4.52 17.83 -6.09
CA VAL A 128 -4.01 16.52 -5.67
C VAL A 128 -4.81 15.39 -6.31
N LEU A 129 -6.15 15.46 -6.25
CA LEU A 129 -7.01 14.40 -6.83
C LEU A 129 -6.86 14.33 -8.36
N ALA A 130 -6.73 15.47 -9.06
CA ALA A 130 -6.46 15.50 -10.49
C ALA A 130 -5.11 14.83 -10.82
N HIS A 131 -4.08 15.08 -10.02
CA HIS A 131 -2.76 14.47 -10.14
C HIS A 131 -2.83 12.95 -9.97
N ARG A 132 -3.52 12.46 -8.92
CA ARG A 132 -3.74 11.04 -8.69
C ARG A 132 -4.58 10.37 -9.79
N ALA A 133 -5.63 11.03 -10.24
CA ALA A 133 -6.48 10.55 -11.34
C ALA A 133 -5.73 10.44 -12.68
N ALA A 134 -4.62 11.16 -12.84
CA ALA A 134 -3.70 11.00 -13.97
C ALA A 134 -2.73 9.80 -13.81
N GLY A 135 -2.88 8.98 -12.76
CA GLY A 135 -2.01 7.83 -12.48
C GLY A 135 -0.62 8.21 -11.99
N LEU A 136 -0.42 9.44 -11.53
CA LEU A 136 0.90 9.95 -11.18
C LEU A 136 1.22 9.74 -9.69
N PRO A 137 2.43 9.26 -9.36
CA PRO A 137 2.84 8.99 -7.99
C PRO A 137 2.85 10.24 -7.11
N TYR A 138 2.25 10.12 -5.93
CA TYR A 138 2.26 11.15 -4.89
C TYR A 138 2.82 10.59 -3.58
N LEU A 139 4.02 11.06 -3.18
CA LEU A 139 4.74 10.69 -1.97
C LEU A 139 4.67 11.84 -0.97
N VAL A 140 4.38 11.54 0.30
CA VAL A 140 4.28 12.54 1.38
C VAL A 140 5.24 12.20 2.50
N TYR A 141 6.03 13.21 2.91
CA TYR A 141 6.90 13.16 4.08
C TYR A 141 6.48 14.23 5.11
N LEU A 142 5.74 13.81 6.13
CA LEU A 142 5.23 14.70 7.19
C LEU A 142 6.36 15.10 8.15
N ARG A 143 6.67 16.40 8.24
CA ARG A 143 7.66 16.93 9.20
C ARG A 143 7.00 17.46 10.48
N ASP A 144 7.81 17.75 11.50
CA ASP A 144 7.39 18.24 12.81
C ASP A 144 7.31 19.78 12.85
N PRO A 145 6.14 20.38 13.08
CA PRO A 145 4.80 19.79 13.13
C PRO A 145 4.08 19.82 11.78
N THR A 146 3.13 18.89 11.57
CA THR A 146 2.16 18.98 10.48
C THR A 146 0.76 18.86 11.04
N THR A 147 0.01 19.99 11.08
CA THR A 147 -1.29 20.06 11.73
C THR A 147 -2.34 20.79 10.88
N GLY A 148 -3.60 20.70 11.29
CA GLY A 148 -4.71 21.45 10.73
C GLY A 148 -4.96 21.20 9.25
N GLY A 149 -5.22 22.29 8.53
CA GLY A 149 -5.58 22.25 7.12
C GLY A 149 -4.54 21.61 6.20
N ALA A 150 -3.26 21.73 6.53
CA ALA A 150 -2.20 21.08 5.73
C ALA A 150 -2.31 19.55 5.80
N LEU A 151 -2.54 18.98 6.99
CA LEU A 151 -2.77 17.56 7.15
C LEU A 151 -4.11 17.14 6.52
N ALA A 152 -5.17 17.93 6.70
CA ALA A 152 -6.52 17.64 6.22
C ALA A 152 -6.70 17.87 4.69
N SER A 153 -5.66 18.25 3.98
CA SER A 153 -5.67 18.42 2.53
C SER A 153 -4.54 17.60 1.88
N TRP A 154 -3.42 18.22 1.56
CA TRP A 154 -2.32 17.56 0.84
C TRP A 154 -1.46 16.62 1.69
N GLY A 155 -1.43 16.81 3.01
CA GLY A 155 -0.63 15.94 3.89
C GLY A 155 -1.12 14.50 4.06
N SER A 156 -2.41 14.22 3.80
CA SER A 156 -3.02 12.90 4.00
C SER A 156 -3.46 12.18 2.72
N LEU A 157 -3.19 12.77 1.55
CA LEU A 157 -3.66 12.23 0.27
C LEU A 157 -2.56 11.52 -0.54
N GLY A 158 -1.41 11.19 0.07
CA GLY A 158 -0.32 10.46 -0.57
C GLY A 158 -0.66 9.00 -0.86
N HIS A 159 -0.13 8.45 -1.96
CA HIS A 159 -0.10 7.00 -2.19
C HIS A 159 0.81 6.30 -1.16
N LEU A 160 1.91 6.96 -0.80
CA LEU A 160 2.78 6.60 0.30
C LEU A 160 2.92 7.80 1.22
N THR A 161 2.50 7.67 2.48
CA THR A 161 2.61 8.71 3.50
C THR A 161 3.49 8.24 4.64
N ILE A 162 4.65 8.86 4.78
CA ILE A 162 5.62 8.59 5.85
C ILE A 162 5.89 9.87 6.65
N ALA A 163 6.45 9.74 7.84
CA ALA A 163 6.69 10.88 8.71
C ALA A 163 8.10 10.86 9.33
N GLN A 164 8.56 12.05 9.73
CA GLN A 164 9.75 12.23 10.56
C GLN A 164 9.56 11.55 11.93
N PRO A 165 10.59 10.88 12.50
CA PRO A 165 10.52 10.34 13.85
C PRO A 165 10.11 11.40 14.89
N GLY A 166 9.17 11.05 15.76
CA GLY A 166 8.66 11.89 16.82
C GLY A 166 7.85 13.11 16.35
N ALA A 167 7.53 13.22 15.05
CA ALA A 167 6.77 14.35 14.54
C ALA A 167 5.38 14.47 15.17
N LEU A 168 5.01 15.71 15.50
CA LEU A 168 3.64 16.06 15.87
C LEU A 168 2.80 16.12 14.58
N VAL A 169 1.86 15.19 14.46
CA VAL A 169 0.95 15.09 13.31
C VAL A 169 -0.49 14.96 13.84
N GLY A 170 -1.37 15.87 13.46
CA GLY A 170 -2.74 15.84 13.95
C GLY A 170 -3.61 17.00 13.48
N LEU A 171 -4.92 16.87 13.67
CA LEU A 171 -5.88 17.89 13.20
C LEU A 171 -5.74 19.21 13.97
N LEU A 172 -5.63 19.17 15.30
CA LEU A 172 -5.44 20.35 16.14
C LEU A 172 -4.13 20.25 16.91
N GLY A 173 -3.38 21.34 16.97
CA GLY A 173 -2.22 21.45 17.84
C GLY A 173 -2.63 21.23 19.31
N PRO A 174 -1.77 20.63 20.17
CA PRO A 174 -2.09 20.30 21.56
C PRO A 174 -2.60 21.49 22.38
N ARG A 175 -1.99 22.67 22.20
CA ARG A 175 -2.41 23.93 22.88
C ARG A 175 -3.84 24.35 22.53
N VAL A 176 -4.20 24.26 21.25
CA VAL A 176 -5.55 24.66 20.79
C VAL A 176 -6.59 23.73 21.40
N ARG A 177 -6.30 22.43 21.41
CA ARG A 177 -7.18 21.45 22.02
C ARG A 177 -7.35 21.68 23.53
N GLU A 178 -6.26 21.92 24.25
CA GLU A 178 -6.28 22.20 25.69
C GLU A 178 -7.12 23.45 26.04
N ILE A 179 -6.98 24.52 25.24
CA ILE A 179 -7.79 25.75 25.43
C ILE A 179 -9.28 25.48 25.15
N MET A 180 -9.59 24.68 24.09
CA MET A 180 -10.99 24.46 23.68
C MET A 180 -11.71 23.42 24.54
N LEU A 181 -11.03 22.40 25.02
CA LEU A 181 -11.62 21.24 25.68
C LEU A 181 -11.23 21.10 27.16
N GLY A 182 -10.31 21.96 27.65
CA GLY A 182 -9.89 21.98 29.04
C GLY A 182 -8.90 20.88 29.45
N GLU A 183 -8.54 19.99 28.55
CA GLU A 183 -7.62 18.88 28.82
C GLU A 183 -6.69 18.58 27.65
N PRO A 184 -5.43 18.20 27.92
CA PRO A 184 -4.50 17.76 26.86
C PRO A 184 -4.90 16.41 26.29
N LEU A 185 -4.38 16.08 25.08
CA LEU A 185 -4.44 14.72 24.56
C LEU A 185 -3.54 13.80 25.41
N PRO A 186 -3.90 12.53 25.55
CA PRO A 186 -2.99 11.52 26.09
C PRO A 186 -1.65 11.56 25.37
N GLU A 187 -0.57 11.34 26.12
CA GLU A 187 0.79 11.37 25.57
C GLU A 187 0.93 10.36 24.40
N GLY A 188 1.59 10.80 23.35
CA GLY A 188 1.89 9.96 22.18
C GLY A 188 0.79 9.84 21.12
N VAL A 189 -0.45 10.28 21.38
CA VAL A 189 -1.59 10.12 20.43
C VAL A 189 -1.31 10.77 19.07
N GLN A 190 -0.73 11.98 19.06
CA GLN A 190 -0.40 12.71 17.83
C GLN A 190 1.08 12.55 17.41
N ARG A 191 1.71 11.44 17.74
CA ARG A 191 3.09 11.15 17.32
C ARG A 191 3.12 10.21 16.13
N SER A 192 4.05 10.47 15.23
CA SER A 192 4.26 9.69 14.01
C SER A 192 4.30 8.19 14.26
N GLU A 193 4.98 7.73 15.33
CA GLU A 193 5.08 6.31 15.69
C GLU A 193 3.71 5.72 16.07
N SER A 194 2.89 6.48 16.77
CA SER A 194 1.53 6.05 17.13
C SER A 194 0.63 5.95 15.90
N LEU A 195 0.70 6.95 15.02
CA LEU A 195 -0.08 6.97 13.78
C LEU A 195 0.34 5.82 12.84
N ALA A 196 1.64 5.51 12.74
CA ALA A 196 2.13 4.36 11.97
C ALA A 196 1.64 3.02 12.56
N ARG A 197 1.68 2.85 13.90
CA ARG A 197 1.13 1.65 14.53
C ARG A 197 -0.37 1.48 14.30
N LYS A 198 -1.10 2.59 14.23
CA LYS A 198 -2.56 2.58 13.99
C LYS A 198 -2.92 2.53 12.51
N GLY A 199 -1.93 2.53 11.59
CA GLY A 199 -2.19 2.46 10.16
C GLY A 199 -2.83 3.73 9.58
N VAL A 200 -2.56 4.88 10.18
CA VAL A 200 -2.91 6.20 9.61
C VAL A 200 -1.88 6.63 8.59
N ILE A 201 -0.60 6.31 8.83
CA ILE A 201 0.52 6.53 7.92
C ILE A 201 1.31 5.24 7.71
N ASP A 202 2.05 5.16 6.61
CA ASP A 202 2.76 3.95 6.19
C ASP A 202 4.05 3.69 6.98
N GLY A 203 4.68 4.72 7.52
CA GLY A 203 5.90 4.51 8.28
C GLY A 203 6.49 5.77 8.89
N VAL A 204 7.57 5.54 9.64
CA VAL A 204 8.39 6.60 10.24
C VAL A 204 9.81 6.44 9.72
N VAL A 205 10.33 7.49 9.08
CA VAL A 205 11.61 7.47 8.38
C VAL A 205 12.42 8.72 8.74
N PRO A 206 13.65 8.62 9.25
CA PRO A 206 14.50 9.78 9.47
C PRO A 206 14.91 10.43 8.14
N LEU A 207 15.14 11.76 8.13
CA LEU A 207 15.44 12.52 6.92
C LEU A 207 16.61 11.90 6.11
N ARG A 208 17.66 11.43 6.78
CA ARG A 208 18.83 10.80 6.13
C ARG A 208 18.49 9.55 5.30
N GLU A 209 17.35 8.91 5.57
CA GLU A 209 16.87 7.71 4.87
C GLU A 209 15.77 8.02 3.84
N LEU A 210 15.25 9.28 3.84
CA LEU A 210 14.15 9.69 2.96
C LEU A 210 14.54 9.56 1.49
N ARG A 211 15.75 9.97 1.10
CA ARG A 211 16.27 9.83 -0.27
C ARG A 211 16.21 8.36 -0.72
N THR A 212 16.76 7.45 0.07
CA THR A 212 16.75 6.01 -0.25
C THR A 212 15.32 5.46 -0.36
N THR A 213 14.42 5.88 0.53
CA THR A 213 13.01 5.47 0.50
C THR A 213 12.30 6.01 -0.74
N ALA A 214 12.52 7.27 -1.08
CA ALA A 214 11.93 7.89 -2.28
C ALA A 214 12.45 7.24 -3.57
N VAL A 215 13.76 6.96 -3.67
CA VAL A 215 14.35 6.25 -4.83
C VAL A 215 13.73 4.87 -4.99
N LYS A 216 13.57 4.11 -3.89
CA LYS A 216 12.90 2.80 -3.94
C LYS A 216 11.44 2.93 -4.44
N ALA A 217 10.70 3.91 -3.92
CA ALA A 217 9.32 4.15 -4.34
C ALA A 217 9.25 4.54 -5.83
N LEU A 218 10.06 5.50 -6.26
CA LEU A 218 10.13 5.93 -7.65
C LEU A 218 10.53 4.77 -8.58
N ARG A 219 11.48 3.92 -8.16
CA ARG A 219 11.87 2.74 -8.94
C ARG A 219 10.69 1.78 -9.16
N VAL A 220 9.85 1.55 -8.15
CA VAL A 220 8.65 0.72 -8.34
C VAL A 220 7.60 1.43 -9.20
N LEU A 221 7.40 2.73 -8.98
CA LEU A 221 6.27 3.47 -9.54
C LEU A 221 6.50 4.00 -10.96
N THR A 222 7.76 4.13 -11.39
CA THR A 222 8.08 4.80 -12.67
C THR A 222 9.00 4.01 -13.59
N SER A 223 9.52 2.84 -13.16
CA SER A 223 10.37 2.02 -14.04
C SER A 223 9.55 1.28 -15.09
N PRO A 224 10.09 1.11 -16.29
CA PRO A 224 9.44 0.33 -17.33
C PRO A 224 9.11 -1.09 -16.87
N GLN A 225 8.03 -1.63 -17.39
CA GLN A 225 7.61 -3.01 -17.19
C GLN A 225 8.22 -3.90 -18.28
N GLU A 226 9.20 -4.71 -17.93
CA GLU A 226 9.88 -5.68 -18.78
C GLU A 226 9.91 -7.02 -18.04
N PRO A 227 8.75 -7.66 -17.84
CA PRO A 227 8.65 -8.83 -16.96
C PRO A 227 9.51 -9.99 -17.44
N VAL A 228 10.33 -10.49 -16.52
CA VAL A 228 11.16 -11.69 -16.72
C VAL A 228 10.53 -12.81 -15.92
N GLY A 229 9.89 -13.74 -16.62
CA GLY A 229 9.18 -14.86 -16.02
C GLY A 229 9.49 -16.18 -16.69
N GLU A 230 9.10 -17.26 -16.05
CA GLU A 230 9.24 -18.64 -16.54
C GLU A 230 7.91 -19.37 -16.33
N ARG A 231 7.52 -20.20 -17.31
CA ARG A 231 6.35 -21.07 -17.23
C ARG A 231 6.79 -22.49 -16.86
N PHE A 232 5.99 -23.15 -16.06
CA PHE A 232 6.25 -24.52 -15.63
C PHE A 232 5.16 -25.44 -16.18
N ASP A 233 5.58 -26.50 -16.85
CA ASP A 233 4.68 -27.55 -17.28
C ASP A 233 4.33 -28.47 -16.12
N ALA A 234 3.13 -29.04 -16.14
CA ALA A 234 2.70 -30.01 -15.14
C ALA A 234 3.41 -31.36 -15.23
N GLU A 235 4.33 -31.51 -16.22
CA GLU A 235 5.14 -32.73 -16.34
C GLU A 235 6.06 -32.90 -15.12
N GLY A 236 5.96 -34.07 -14.48
CA GLY A 236 6.72 -34.38 -13.25
C GLY A 236 6.05 -33.98 -11.94
N ILE A 237 4.88 -33.33 -11.98
CA ILE A 237 4.05 -33.14 -10.78
C ILE A 237 3.46 -34.48 -10.34
N ALA A 238 3.65 -34.86 -9.08
CA ALA A 238 3.15 -36.11 -8.53
C ALA A 238 1.60 -36.05 -8.41
N THR A 239 0.93 -36.76 -9.33
CA THR A 239 -0.54 -36.82 -9.37
C THR A 239 -1.13 -37.81 -8.37
N ASP A 240 -0.33 -38.79 -7.92
CA ASP A 240 -0.68 -39.86 -7.01
C ASP A 240 -0.47 -39.55 -5.52
N ARG A 241 0.12 -38.38 -5.20
CA ARG A 241 0.33 -37.94 -3.82
C ARG A 241 -1.02 -37.89 -3.07
N ALA A 242 -1.06 -38.44 -1.84
CA ALA A 242 -2.26 -38.36 -1.03
C ALA A 242 -2.59 -36.88 -0.67
N PRO A 243 -3.85 -36.44 -0.76
CA PRO A 243 -4.23 -35.05 -0.45
C PRO A 243 -3.81 -34.57 0.95
N TRP A 244 -3.79 -35.49 1.90
CA TRP A 244 -3.36 -35.19 3.27
C TRP A 244 -1.87 -34.87 3.38
N ASP A 245 -1.03 -35.45 2.52
CA ASP A 245 0.42 -35.15 2.50
C ASP A 245 0.66 -33.70 2.08
N SER A 246 -0.11 -33.15 1.13
CA SER A 246 -0.05 -31.74 0.77
C SER A 246 -0.44 -30.83 1.94
N VAL A 247 -1.48 -31.20 2.71
CA VAL A 247 -1.88 -30.47 3.92
C VAL A 247 -0.74 -30.47 4.94
N GLN A 248 -0.10 -31.61 5.16
CA GLN A 248 1.03 -31.73 6.11
C GLN A 248 2.25 -30.93 5.62
N ALA A 249 2.60 -31.02 4.34
CA ALA A 249 3.71 -30.25 3.74
C ALA A 249 3.53 -28.73 3.91
N THR A 250 2.30 -28.21 3.70
CA THR A 250 2.04 -26.78 3.89
C THR A 250 2.04 -26.33 5.33
N ARG A 251 1.86 -27.25 6.28
CA ARG A 251 1.92 -26.98 7.73
C ARG A 251 3.33 -27.10 8.31
N ASN A 252 4.31 -27.53 7.53
CA ASN A 252 5.70 -27.58 7.96
C ASN A 252 6.18 -26.20 8.41
N PRO A 253 6.70 -26.01 9.63
CA PRO A 253 7.20 -24.73 10.13
C PRO A 253 8.30 -24.11 9.28
N GLU A 254 9.14 -24.94 8.65
CA GLU A 254 10.26 -24.52 7.80
C GLU A 254 9.82 -24.12 6.38
N ARG A 255 8.55 -24.36 6.01
CA ARG A 255 8.04 -23.98 4.70
C ARG A 255 8.08 -22.47 4.50
N PRO A 256 8.54 -21.98 3.33
CA PRO A 256 8.58 -20.57 3.00
C PRO A 256 7.18 -19.92 3.12
N ARG A 257 7.15 -18.74 3.70
CA ARG A 257 5.97 -17.91 3.87
C ARG A 257 6.15 -16.61 3.09
N LEU A 258 5.16 -15.73 3.13
CA LEU A 258 5.17 -14.47 2.41
C LEU A 258 6.45 -13.64 2.61
N HIS A 259 6.95 -13.51 3.83
CA HIS A 259 8.19 -12.74 4.07
C HIS A 259 9.44 -13.41 3.45
N HIS A 260 9.50 -14.75 3.37
CA HIS A 260 10.57 -15.45 2.64
C HIS A 260 10.45 -15.22 1.13
N LEU A 261 9.21 -15.24 0.59
CA LEU A 261 8.95 -14.95 -0.81
C LEU A 261 9.43 -13.54 -1.18
N LEU A 262 9.10 -12.53 -0.37
CA LEU A 262 9.58 -11.17 -0.55
C LEU A 262 11.10 -11.05 -0.41
N HIS A 263 11.70 -11.75 0.57
CA HIS A 263 13.15 -11.73 0.79
C HIS A 263 13.94 -12.32 -0.37
N HIS A 264 13.48 -13.43 -0.94
CA HIS A 264 14.24 -14.17 -1.96
C HIS A 264 13.95 -13.74 -3.39
N ALA A 265 12.76 -13.16 -3.66
CA ALA A 265 12.33 -12.86 -5.02
C ALA A 265 12.15 -11.37 -5.32
N ALA A 266 11.95 -10.50 -4.33
CA ALA A 266 11.75 -9.08 -4.58
C ALA A 266 13.07 -8.30 -4.64
N GLU A 267 13.25 -7.46 -5.69
CA GLU A 267 14.34 -6.48 -5.76
C GLU A 267 14.09 -5.27 -4.85
N VAL A 268 12.84 -4.85 -4.77
CA VAL A 268 12.38 -3.73 -3.93
C VAL A 268 11.06 -4.13 -3.29
N PHE A 269 10.94 -3.87 -2.00
CA PHE A 269 9.68 -3.95 -1.27
C PHE A 269 9.49 -2.72 -0.37
N ILE A 270 8.34 -2.08 -0.49
CA ILE A 270 7.91 -0.96 0.35
C ILE A 270 6.58 -1.35 1.00
N PRO A 271 6.60 -1.66 2.30
CA PRO A 271 5.37 -1.99 3.00
C PRO A 271 4.46 -0.78 3.14
N LEU A 272 3.18 -0.97 2.90
CA LEU A 272 2.11 -0.01 3.19
C LEU A 272 1.37 -0.47 4.45
N ARG A 273 1.23 0.41 5.41
CA ARG A 273 0.65 0.04 6.71
C ARG A 273 -0.79 0.47 6.84
N GLY A 274 -1.63 -0.48 7.22
CA GLY A 274 -3.01 -0.24 7.56
C GLY A 274 -3.85 0.34 6.43
N THR A 275 -5.01 0.85 6.80
CA THR A 275 -6.00 1.40 5.85
C THR A 275 -5.72 2.83 5.41
N GLY A 276 -4.78 3.54 6.05
CA GLY A 276 -4.62 5.01 5.92
C GLY A 276 -5.64 5.80 6.75
N THR A 277 -6.59 5.13 7.40
CA THR A 277 -7.70 5.75 8.15
C THR A 277 -7.77 5.35 9.62
N GLY A 278 -6.76 4.62 10.12
CA GLY A 278 -6.63 4.34 11.55
C GLY A 278 -6.85 2.88 11.95
N GLU A 279 -6.87 1.96 11.00
CA GLU A 279 -6.89 0.52 11.26
C GLU A 279 -5.64 -0.15 10.69
N SER A 280 -5.11 -1.13 11.40
CA SER A 280 -3.98 -1.94 10.96
C SER A 280 -4.15 -3.38 11.43
N ASP A 281 -3.68 -4.30 10.62
CA ASP A 281 -3.68 -5.73 10.91
C ASP A 281 -2.34 -6.34 10.51
N GLY A 282 -1.89 -7.32 11.27
CA GLY A 282 -0.60 -7.98 11.03
C GLY A 282 -0.70 -9.30 10.27
N THR A 283 -1.91 -9.74 9.92
CA THR A 283 -2.15 -11.02 9.20
C THR A 283 -2.17 -10.84 7.69
N ILE A 284 -2.18 -9.58 7.24
CA ILE A 284 -2.08 -9.21 5.83
C ILE A 284 -0.94 -8.22 5.61
N THR A 285 -0.24 -8.38 4.53
CA THR A 285 0.81 -7.47 4.07
C THR A 285 0.37 -6.87 2.75
N VAL A 286 0.40 -5.55 2.65
CA VAL A 286 0.23 -4.79 1.41
C VAL A 286 1.50 -4.00 1.13
N GLY A 287 1.93 -3.94 -0.10
CA GLY A 287 3.11 -3.14 -0.45
C GLY A 287 3.32 -2.95 -1.94
N LEU A 288 4.16 -1.96 -2.23
CA LEU A 288 4.70 -1.73 -3.55
C LEU A 288 5.92 -2.64 -3.72
N VAL A 289 5.92 -3.46 -4.76
CA VAL A 289 6.97 -4.47 -4.99
C VAL A 289 7.53 -4.32 -6.39
N ARG A 290 8.83 -4.50 -6.53
CA ARG A 290 9.47 -4.78 -7.82
C ARG A 290 10.10 -6.16 -7.77
N PHE A 291 9.62 -7.02 -8.61
CA PHE A 291 10.24 -8.29 -9.00
C PHE A 291 11.12 -8.08 -10.23
N PRO A 292 11.91 -9.06 -10.70
CA PRO A 292 12.68 -8.92 -11.91
C PRO A 292 11.83 -8.47 -13.11
N GLY A 293 12.06 -7.23 -13.54
CA GLY A 293 11.36 -6.59 -14.66
C GLY A 293 9.88 -6.22 -14.44
N LEU A 294 9.30 -6.47 -13.28
CA LEU A 294 7.88 -6.22 -12.99
C LEU A 294 7.69 -5.43 -11.70
N SER A 295 7.00 -4.29 -11.79
CA SER A 295 6.49 -3.57 -10.62
C SER A 295 5.01 -3.89 -10.43
N CYS A 296 4.57 -4.10 -9.20
CA CYS A 296 3.19 -4.43 -8.88
C CYS A 296 2.81 -3.97 -7.46
N VAL A 297 1.53 -3.97 -7.18
CA VAL A 297 1.02 -4.01 -5.81
C VAL A 297 0.93 -5.47 -5.38
N LEU A 298 1.48 -5.79 -4.21
CA LEU A 298 1.36 -7.12 -3.62
C LEU A 298 0.46 -7.06 -2.40
N ILE A 299 -0.45 -8.03 -2.32
CA ILE A 299 -1.32 -8.25 -1.16
C ILE A 299 -1.20 -9.71 -0.77
N GLY A 300 -0.67 -9.99 0.42
CA GLY A 300 -0.43 -11.36 0.83
C GLY A 300 -0.86 -11.64 2.26
N GLN A 301 -1.42 -12.81 2.46
CA GLN A 301 -1.67 -13.34 3.80
C GLN A 301 -0.34 -13.79 4.41
N ASP A 302 -0.07 -13.35 5.63
CA ASP A 302 1.16 -13.69 6.35
C ASP A 302 0.82 -14.59 7.54
N ARG A 303 0.92 -15.89 7.31
CA ARG A 303 0.70 -16.90 8.33
C ARG A 303 1.88 -16.94 9.30
N ARG A 304 1.82 -16.12 10.35
CA ARG A 304 2.82 -16.13 11.42
C ARG A 304 2.68 -17.37 12.31
N PRO A 305 3.74 -17.77 13.05
CA PRO A 305 3.67 -18.93 13.96
C PRO A 305 2.75 -18.74 15.19
N ARG A 306 1.95 -17.69 15.21
CA ARG A 306 0.96 -17.45 16.27
C ARG A 306 -0.37 -18.10 15.93
N ARG A 307 -1.05 -18.64 16.95
CA ARG A 307 -2.40 -19.22 16.83
C ARG A 307 -3.45 -18.22 16.29
N ASP A 308 -3.13 -16.93 16.30
CA ASP A 308 -4.04 -15.81 15.97
C ASP A 308 -3.77 -15.23 14.56
N ALA A 309 -3.23 -16.03 13.63
CA ALA A 309 -2.94 -15.59 12.24
C ALA A 309 -4.18 -15.62 11.32
N SER A 310 -5.39 -15.61 11.89
CA SER A 310 -6.65 -15.64 11.16
C SER A 310 -7.01 -14.26 10.62
N LEU A 311 -7.65 -14.23 9.45
CA LEU A 311 -7.96 -13.00 8.73
C LEU A 311 -9.10 -12.21 9.39
N SER A 312 -8.81 -10.99 9.83
CA SER A 312 -9.76 -10.08 10.49
C SER A 312 -10.50 -9.17 9.49
N PRO A 313 -11.59 -8.50 9.91
CA PRO A 313 -12.23 -7.45 9.11
C PRO A 313 -11.28 -6.29 8.75
N ALA A 314 -10.40 -5.91 9.67
CA ALA A 314 -9.40 -4.86 9.43
C ALA A 314 -8.39 -5.28 8.35
N ALA A 315 -7.93 -6.53 8.36
CA ALA A 315 -7.07 -7.08 7.33
C ALA A 315 -7.69 -6.97 5.92
N LEU A 316 -9.00 -7.27 5.81
CA LEU A 316 -9.74 -7.17 4.55
C LEU A 316 -9.83 -5.72 4.05
N ARG A 317 -10.06 -4.76 4.94
CA ARG A 317 -10.04 -3.33 4.58
C ARG A 317 -8.65 -2.84 4.15
N VAL A 318 -7.60 -3.38 4.77
CA VAL A 318 -6.21 -3.12 4.33
C VAL A 318 -5.97 -3.68 2.92
N ALA A 319 -6.48 -4.89 2.61
CA ALA A 319 -6.42 -5.45 1.26
C ALA A 319 -7.13 -4.57 0.23
N GLN A 320 -8.34 -4.09 0.55
CA GLN A 320 -9.12 -3.21 -0.33
C GLN A 320 -8.37 -1.90 -0.66
N ARG A 321 -7.63 -1.33 0.32
CA ARG A 321 -6.73 -0.19 0.04
C ARG A 321 -5.71 -0.55 -1.04
N GLY A 322 -5.14 -1.75 -0.99
CA GLY A 322 -4.20 -2.23 -1.99
C GLY A 322 -4.81 -2.34 -3.39
N PHE A 323 -6.08 -2.77 -3.51
CA PHE A 323 -6.78 -2.82 -4.79
C PHE A 323 -6.95 -1.43 -5.39
N HIS A 324 -7.42 -0.46 -4.61
CA HIS A 324 -7.57 0.92 -5.06
C HIS A 324 -6.22 1.52 -5.50
N LEU A 325 -5.16 1.27 -4.74
CA LEU A 325 -3.83 1.75 -5.07
C LEU A 325 -3.32 1.18 -6.39
N ALA A 326 -3.56 -0.11 -6.65
CA ALA A 326 -3.19 -0.75 -7.90
C ALA A 326 -3.91 -0.11 -9.10
N GLU A 327 -5.21 0.17 -8.98
CA GLU A 327 -6.00 0.84 -10.01
C GLU A 327 -5.56 2.31 -10.24
N GLU A 328 -5.34 3.08 -9.16
CA GLU A 328 -4.92 4.47 -9.27
C GLU A 328 -3.55 4.63 -9.94
N LEU A 329 -2.64 3.70 -9.69
CA LEU A 329 -1.27 3.74 -10.23
C LEU A 329 -1.09 2.91 -11.51
N ASP A 330 -2.16 2.29 -12.01
CA ASP A 330 -2.14 1.36 -13.15
C ASP A 330 -1.07 0.26 -13.01
N LEU A 331 -0.90 -0.26 -11.78
CA LEU A 331 0.04 -1.32 -11.48
C LEU A 331 -0.66 -2.69 -11.46
N PRO A 332 -0.07 -3.73 -12.04
CA PRO A 332 -0.55 -5.10 -11.85
C PRO A 332 -0.67 -5.46 -10.37
N LEU A 333 -1.55 -6.40 -10.06
CA LEU A 333 -1.81 -6.88 -8.71
C LEU A 333 -1.39 -8.34 -8.56
N VAL A 334 -0.62 -8.64 -7.54
CA VAL A 334 -0.31 -10.01 -7.10
C VAL A 334 -0.95 -10.24 -5.75
N THR A 335 -1.82 -11.25 -5.65
CA THR A 335 -2.31 -11.73 -4.36
C THR A 335 -1.59 -13.01 -3.95
N VAL A 336 -1.28 -13.18 -2.66
CA VAL A 336 -0.63 -14.37 -2.12
C VAL A 336 -1.50 -14.97 -1.02
N ILE A 337 -1.90 -16.22 -1.21
CA ILE A 337 -2.77 -16.97 -0.32
C ILE A 337 -1.92 -17.95 0.50
N ASP A 338 -1.93 -17.76 1.81
CA ASP A 338 -1.41 -18.70 2.82
C ASP A 338 -2.08 -18.39 4.16
N SER A 339 -3.26 -18.98 4.40
CA SER A 339 -4.11 -18.61 5.54
C SER A 339 -4.75 -19.83 6.20
N PRO A 340 -4.76 -19.90 7.53
CA PRO A 340 -5.47 -20.94 8.29
C PRO A 340 -6.98 -20.72 8.30
N GLY A 341 -7.48 -19.60 7.79
CA GLY A 341 -8.89 -19.27 7.72
C GLY A 341 -9.25 -17.89 8.29
N PRO A 342 -10.55 -17.58 8.37
CA PRO A 342 -11.03 -16.32 8.96
C PRO A 342 -10.96 -16.34 10.48
N GLU A 343 -10.92 -15.16 11.09
CA GLU A 343 -11.03 -14.99 12.54
C GLU A 343 -12.45 -15.31 13.02
N LEU A 344 -12.57 -16.20 14.00
CA LEU A 344 -13.87 -16.65 14.54
C LEU A 344 -14.07 -16.13 15.97
N THR A 345 -14.04 -14.80 16.13
CA THR A 345 -14.23 -14.13 17.42
C THR A 345 -15.48 -13.25 17.41
N THR A 346 -15.95 -12.88 18.59
CA THR A 346 -17.05 -11.92 18.73
C THR A 346 -16.69 -10.57 18.11
N GLU A 347 -15.45 -10.15 18.26
CA GLU A 347 -14.90 -8.90 17.72
C GLU A 347 -14.93 -8.91 16.19
N ALA A 348 -14.58 -10.03 15.56
CA ALA A 348 -14.63 -10.19 14.12
C ALA A 348 -16.08 -10.14 13.59
N GLU A 349 -17.01 -10.83 14.28
CA GLU A 349 -18.43 -10.79 13.92
C GLU A 349 -19.02 -9.37 14.06
N HIS A 350 -18.76 -8.69 15.17
CA HIS A 350 -19.18 -7.30 15.36
C HIS A 350 -18.47 -6.33 14.40
N GLY A 351 -17.25 -6.67 13.96
CA GLY A 351 -16.51 -5.96 12.93
C GLY A 351 -17.03 -6.16 11.50
N GLY A 352 -18.07 -7.02 11.34
CA GLY A 352 -18.74 -7.27 10.07
C GLY A 352 -17.94 -8.16 9.11
N LEU A 353 -17.25 -9.19 9.62
CA LEU A 353 -16.36 -10.07 8.87
C LEU A 353 -16.99 -10.60 7.58
N ALA A 354 -18.19 -11.16 7.63
CA ALA A 354 -18.86 -11.71 6.45
C ALA A 354 -19.11 -10.64 5.37
N GLY A 355 -19.52 -9.44 5.79
CA GLY A 355 -19.70 -8.31 4.90
C GLY A 355 -18.38 -7.81 4.29
N GLU A 356 -17.28 -7.80 5.05
CA GLU A 356 -15.96 -7.42 4.53
C GLU A 356 -15.42 -8.46 3.53
N ILE A 357 -15.63 -9.75 3.78
CA ILE A 357 -15.28 -10.80 2.82
C ILE A 357 -16.04 -10.59 1.50
N ALA A 358 -17.35 -10.38 1.56
CA ALA A 358 -18.16 -10.17 0.36
C ALA A 358 -17.71 -8.92 -0.42
N ARG A 359 -17.42 -7.81 0.26
CA ARG A 359 -16.90 -6.59 -0.35
C ARG A 359 -15.53 -6.81 -0.99
N THR A 360 -14.64 -7.54 -0.31
CA THR A 360 -13.28 -7.83 -0.80
C THR A 360 -13.33 -8.70 -2.05
N VAL A 361 -14.13 -9.76 -2.04
CA VAL A 361 -14.34 -10.63 -3.22
C VAL A 361 -14.90 -9.82 -4.39
N ALA A 362 -15.94 -9.01 -4.16
CA ALA A 362 -16.55 -8.18 -5.19
C ALA A 362 -15.57 -7.14 -5.75
N ALA A 363 -14.84 -6.44 -4.89
CA ALA A 363 -13.84 -5.47 -5.29
C ALA A 363 -12.74 -6.13 -6.16
N LEU A 364 -12.14 -7.22 -5.69
CA LEU A 364 -11.08 -7.91 -6.42
C LEU A 364 -11.55 -8.50 -7.75
N ALA A 365 -12.79 -9.01 -7.81
CA ALA A 365 -13.37 -9.53 -9.04
C ALA A 365 -13.54 -8.47 -10.13
N THR A 366 -13.68 -7.20 -9.74
CA THR A 366 -13.92 -6.06 -10.66
C THR A 366 -12.72 -5.16 -10.90
N VAL A 367 -11.59 -5.37 -10.19
CA VAL A 367 -10.34 -4.63 -10.38
C VAL A 367 -9.92 -4.61 -11.86
N ARG A 368 -9.65 -3.43 -12.40
CA ARG A 368 -9.38 -3.22 -13.82
C ARG A 368 -7.94 -3.51 -14.24
N VAL A 369 -6.99 -3.58 -13.31
CA VAL A 369 -5.60 -3.96 -13.61
C VAL A 369 -5.45 -5.48 -13.73
N PRO A 370 -4.38 -5.99 -14.37
CA PRO A 370 -4.05 -7.41 -14.39
C PRO A 370 -3.88 -7.98 -12.97
N VAL A 371 -4.49 -9.13 -12.70
CA VAL A 371 -4.42 -9.79 -11.39
C VAL A 371 -3.95 -11.23 -11.53
N VAL A 372 -2.90 -11.58 -10.79
CA VAL A 372 -2.47 -12.97 -10.59
C VAL A 372 -2.60 -13.32 -9.11
N SER A 373 -3.37 -14.38 -8.82
CA SER A 373 -3.44 -14.97 -7.49
C SER A 373 -2.42 -16.10 -7.36
N THR A 374 -1.70 -16.15 -6.24
CA THR A 374 -0.67 -17.15 -5.97
C THR A 374 -1.04 -17.93 -4.71
N ILE A 375 -1.29 -19.23 -4.83
CA ILE A 375 -1.54 -20.13 -3.71
C ILE A 375 -0.17 -20.65 -3.24
N LEU A 376 0.37 -20.05 -2.18
CA LEU A 376 1.69 -20.37 -1.63
C LEU A 376 1.65 -21.63 -0.75
N GLY A 377 0.54 -21.83 -0.04
CA GLY A 377 0.39 -22.91 0.90
C GLY A 377 -1.06 -23.23 1.20
N GLU A 378 -1.49 -22.92 2.41
CA GLU A 378 -2.79 -23.24 2.95
C GLU A 378 -3.86 -22.22 2.53
N GLY A 379 -4.89 -22.68 1.82
CA GLY A 379 -6.02 -21.86 1.38
C GLY A 379 -7.33 -22.23 2.07
N ASN A 380 -7.52 -21.82 3.32
CA ASN A 380 -8.69 -22.20 4.11
C ASN A 380 -9.84 -21.21 4.01
N GLY A 381 -10.99 -21.73 3.64
CA GLY A 381 -12.28 -21.08 3.78
C GLY A 381 -12.41 -19.75 3.04
N VAL A 382 -13.29 -18.92 3.54
CA VAL A 382 -13.59 -17.60 2.97
C VAL A 382 -12.42 -16.62 3.06
N ALA A 383 -11.42 -16.88 3.89
CA ALA A 383 -10.19 -16.09 3.96
C ALA A 383 -9.34 -16.25 2.67
N ALA A 384 -9.23 -17.49 2.17
CA ALA A 384 -8.59 -17.74 0.88
C ALA A 384 -9.43 -17.17 -0.26
N LEU A 385 -10.75 -17.38 -0.21
CA LEU A 385 -11.70 -16.88 -1.21
C LEU A 385 -11.59 -15.36 -1.39
N ALA A 386 -11.32 -14.60 -0.33
CA ALA A 386 -11.21 -13.14 -0.38
C ALA A 386 -10.09 -12.63 -1.31
N LEU A 387 -9.02 -13.41 -1.53
CA LEU A 387 -7.87 -13.04 -2.38
C LEU A 387 -7.74 -13.91 -3.64
N LEU A 388 -8.69 -14.81 -3.90
CA LEU A 388 -8.64 -15.74 -5.03
C LEU A 388 -9.10 -15.16 -6.37
N PRO A 389 -10.11 -14.23 -6.45
CA PRO A 389 -10.54 -13.70 -7.74
C PRO A 389 -9.39 -13.07 -8.52
N ALA A 390 -9.06 -13.66 -9.68
CA ALA A 390 -7.92 -13.24 -10.49
C ALA A 390 -8.11 -13.63 -11.97
N ASP A 391 -7.32 -13.00 -12.85
CA ASP A 391 -7.25 -13.37 -14.27
C ASP A 391 -6.56 -14.73 -14.45
N ARG A 392 -5.54 -14.98 -13.62
CA ARG A 392 -4.79 -16.24 -13.56
C ARG A 392 -4.50 -16.60 -12.10
N THR A 393 -4.40 -17.90 -11.86
CA THR A 393 -4.00 -18.43 -10.54
C THR A 393 -2.82 -19.37 -10.73
N VAL A 394 -1.75 -19.12 -9.98
CA VAL A 394 -0.57 -19.98 -9.87
C VAL A 394 -0.62 -20.70 -8.52
N CYS A 395 -0.33 -22.00 -8.48
CA CYS A 395 -0.37 -22.78 -7.25
C CYS A 395 0.96 -23.49 -7.01
N ALA A 396 1.49 -23.43 -5.81
CA ALA A 396 2.56 -24.31 -5.39
C ALA A 396 2.11 -25.78 -5.47
N GLU A 397 3.01 -26.73 -5.77
CA GLU A 397 2.67 -28.15 -5.94
C GLU A 397 1.91 -28.72 -4.73
N ASN A 398 2.32 -28.35 -3.52
CA ASN A 398 1.62 -28.73 -2.28
C ASN A 398 0.57 -27.71 -1.83
N GLY A 399 0.35 -26.61 -2.58
CA GLY A 399 -0.71 -25.64 -2.28
C GLY A 399 -2.10 -26.28 -2.44
N TRP A 400 -3.05 -25.83 -1.62
CA TRP A 400 -4.41 -26.38 -1.64
C TRP A 400 -5.44 -25.33 -1.23
N VAL A 401 -6.71 -25.58 -1.62
CA VAL A 401 -7.85 -24.75 -1.23
C VAL A 401 -9.00 -25.63 -0.77
N ALA A 402 -9.59 -25.30 0.37
CA ALA A 402 -10.75 -25.99 0.91
C ALA A 402 -11.77 -25.01 1.52
N PRO A 403 -13.07 -25.35 1.52
CA PRO A 403 -14.11 -24.51 2.12
C PRO A 403 -13.98 -24.37 3.65
N LEU A 404 -13.36 -25.35 4.30
CA LEU A 404 -13.01 -25.41 5.72
C LEU A 404 -11.74 -26.24 5.90
N PRO A 405 -11.01 -26.10 7.02
CA PRO A 405 -9.96 -27.06 7.37
C PRO A 405 -10.51 -28.50 7.30
N PRO A 406 -9.78 -29.47 6.73
CA PRO A 406 -10.28 -30.85 6.58
C PRO A 406 -10.78 -31.47 7.88
N GLU A 407 -10.16 -31.12 9.03
CA GLU A 407 -10.61 -31.52 10.37
C GLU A 407 -12.00 -30.96 10.72
N GLY A 408 -12.24 -29.67 10.36
CA GLY A 408 -13.54 -29.04 10.55
C GLY A 408 -14.61 -29.66 9.66
N ALA A 409 -14.28 -29.94 8.41
CA ALA A 409 -15.17 -30.64 7.48
C ALA A 409 -15.51 -32.06 8.00
N SER A 410 -14.52 -32.79 8.52
CA SER A 410 -14.68 -34.09 9.14
C SER A 410 -15.60 -34.03 10.38
N ALA A 411 -15.42 -33.02 11.22
CA ALA A 411 -16.28 -32.83 12.39
C ALA A 411 -17.76 -32.59 12.01
N ILE A 412 -18.00 -31.88 10.92
CA ILE A 412 -19.37 -31.63 10.41
C ILE A 412 -20.00 -32.91 9.85
N ILE A 413 -19.28 -33.61 8.97
CA ILE A 413 -19.81 -34.77 8.23
C ILE A 413 -19.79 -36.04 9.08
N HIS A 414 -18.68 -36.30 9.78
CA HIS A 414 -18.42 -37.56 10.47
C HIS A 414 -18.51 -37.45 12.01
N ARG A 415 -18.73 -36.26 12.56
CA ARG A 415 -18.80 -36.00 14.01
C ARG A 415 -17.48 -36.31 14.75
N THR A 416 -16.37 -36.39 14.03
CA THR A 416 -15.01 -36.59 14.54
C THR A 416 -14.02 -35.88 13.64
N ALA A 417 -12.87 -35.45 14.17
CA ALA A 417 -11.78 -34.88 13.38
C ALA A 417 -10.88 -35.95 12.72
N ASP A 418 -10.99 -37.22 13.12
CA ASP A 418 -10.06 -38.29 12.75
C ASP A 418 -10.12 -38.68 11.26
N ARG A 419 -11.18 -38.27 10.54
CA ARG A 419 -11.34 -38.52 9.11
C ARG A 419 -11.01 -37.30 8.24
N ALA A 420 -10.12 -36.44 8.72
CA ALA A 420 -9.67 -35.25 7.97
C ALA A 420 -9.02 -35.63 6.61
N ALA A 421 -8.24 -36.71 6.56
CA ALA A 421 -7.63 -37.18 5.32
C ALA A 421 -8.69 -37.62 4.27
N ASP A 422 -9.78 -38.26 4.71
CA ASP A 422 -10.91 -38.64 3.83
C ASP A 422 -11.59 -37.39 3.26
N MET A 423 -11.75 -36.36 4.11
CA MET A 423 -12.35 -35.10 3.66
C MET A 423 -11.44 -34.35 2.69
N ALA A 424 -10.14 -34.34 2.91
CA ALA A 424 -9.16 -33.74 2.00
C ALA A 424 -9.28 -34.39 0.59
N ALA A 425 -9.42 -35.73 0.56
CA ALA A 425 -9.62 -36.46 -0.70
C ALA A 425 -11.00 -36.18 -1.34
N ALA A 426 -12.06 -36.23 -0.55
CA ALA A 426 -13.43 -36.03 -1.03
C ALA A 426 -13.67 -34.63 -1.60
N HIS A 427 -12.98 -33.60 -1.04
CA HIS A 427 -13.13 -32.21 -1.43
C HIS A 427 -12.21 -31.80 -2.59
N ARG A 428 -11.35 -32.71 -3.11
CA ARG A 428 -10.47 -32.44 -4.27
C ARG A 428 -9.65 -31.14 -4.09
N ILE A 429 -8.90 -31.04 -2.99
CA ILE A 429 -8.28 -29.79 -2.54
C ILE A 429 -6.91 -29.50 -3.15
N ARG A 430 -6.22 -30.50 -3.75
CA ARG A 430 -4.84 -30.41 -4.22
C ARG A 430 -4.68 -29.47 -5.42
N ALA A 431 -3.48 -29.00 -5.65
CA ALA A 431 -3.13 -28.21 -6.83
C ALA A 431 -3.53 -28.90 -8.16
N VAL A 432 -3.34 -30.21 -8.28
CA VAL A 432 -3.74 -30.99 -9.47
C VAL A 432 -5.27 -31.03 -9.64
N ASP A 433 -6.01 -31.20 -8.55
CA ASP A 433 -7.48 -31.18 -8.59
C ASP A 433 -8.01 -29.80 -8.99
N LEU A 434 -7.37 -28.72 -8.48
CA LEU A 434 -7.71 -27.33 -8.80
C LEU A 434 -7.36 -26.99 -10.26
N LEU A 435 -6.29 -27.58 -10.81
CA LEU A 435 -5.92 -27.43 -12.21
C LEU A 435 -6.96 -28.11 -13.13
N GLU A 436 -7.37 -29.32 -12.79
CA GLU A 436 -8.42 -30.06 -13.53
C GLU A 436 -9.77 -29.31 -13.53
N MET A 437 -10.13 -28.67 -12.42
CA MET A 437 -11.33 -27.85 -12.31
C MET A 437 -11.23 -26.50 -13.04
N GLY A 438 -10.06 -26.10 -13.51
CA GLY A 438 -9.82 -24.77 -14.10
C GLY A 438 -9.66 -23.65 -13.07
N ALA A 439 -9.62 -23.98 -11.78
CA ALA A 439 -9.41 -22.99 -10.69
C ALA A 439 -7.96 -22.51 -10.61
N VAL A 440 -7.01 -23.29 -11.08
CA VAL A 440 -5.58 -22.98 -11.19
C VAL A 440 -5.18 -23.03 -12.67
N ASN A 441 -4.25 -22.20 -13.09
CA ASN A 441 -3.72 -22.15 -14.46
C ASN A 441 -2.35 -22.80 -14.59
N GLU A 442 -1.60 -22.86 -13.50
CA GLU A 442 -0.23 -23.37 -13.49
C GLU A 442 0.14 -23.88 -12.11
N ILE A 443 0.83 -25.02 -12.06
CA ILE A 443 1.40 -25.58 -10.84
C ILE A 443 2.91 -25.39 -10.87
N VAL A 444 3.46 -24.82 -9.80
CA VAL A 444 4.91 -24.63 -9.65
C VAL A 444 5.49 -25.76 -8.84
N PRO A 445 6.45 -26.53 -9.39
CA PRO A 445 7.00 -27.70 -8.73
C PRO A 445 7.83 -27.36 -7.50
N GLU A 446 7.82 -28.26 -6.52
CA GLU A 446 8.67 -28.29 -5.32
C GLU A 446 9.70 -29.41 -5.49
N ARG A 447 11.01 -29.18 -5.15
CA ARG A 447 12.11 -30.10 -5.52
C ARG A 447 13.05 -30.40 -4.36
N PRO A 448 12.80 -31.39 -3.51
CA PRO A 448 11.58 -32.22 -3.43
C PRO A 448 10.48 -31.58 -2.62
N ASP A 449 10.80 -30.59 -1.75
CA ASP A 449 9.90 -29.85 -0.87
C ASP A 449 10.33 -28.39 -0.77
N ALA A 450 9.38 -27.49 -0.72
CA ALA A 450 9.67 -26.05 -0.61
C ALA A 450 10.47 -25.70 0.66
N ALA A 451 10.35 -26.47 1.73
CA ALA A 451 11.12 -26.28 2.97
C ALA A 451 12.62 -26.59 2.79
N GLU A 452 12.97 -27.48 1.83
CA GLU A 452 14.36 -27.86 1.56
C GLU A 452 15.05 -26.91 0.58
N GLU A 453 14.27 -26.16 -0.23
CA GLU A 453 14.79 -25.23 -1.23
C GLU A 453 14.12 -23.83 -1.17
N PRO A 454 13.99 -23.19 0.00
CA PRO A 454 13.14 -22.04 0.17
C PRO A 454 13.41 -20.88 -0.79
N ALA A 455 14.67 -20.62 -1.10
CA ALA A 455 15.07 -19.54 -1.99
C ALA A 455 14.68 -19.81 -3.45
N GLU A 456 14.99 -21.02 -3.95
CA GLU A 456 14.71 -21.40 -5.34
C GLU A 456 13.20 -21.56 -5.58
N PHE A 457 12.49 -22.15 -4.63
CA PHE A 457 11.04 -22.27 -4.68
C PHE A 457 10.37 -20.89 -4.75
N CYS A 458 10.76 -19.94 -3.89
CA CYS A 458 10.21 -18.57 -3.90
C CYS A 458 10.45 -17.87 -5.25
N ARG A 459 11.65 -18.04 -5.83
CA ARG A 459 11.98 -17.46 -7.14
C ARG A 459 11.13 -18.08 -8.25
N ARG A 460 11.00 -19.43 -8.27
CA ARG A 460 10.15 -20.12 -9.24
C ARG A 460 8.69 -19.66 -9.17
N LEU A 461 8.15 -19.57 -7.97
CA LEU A 461 6.76 -19.15 -7.77
C LEU A 461 6.50 -17.74 -8.32
N ILE A 462 7.42 -16.81 -8.07
CA ILE A 462 7.31 -15.44 -8.59
C ILE A 462 7.62 -15.40 -10.09
N ALA A 463 8.56 -16.18 -10.60
CA ALA A 463 8.82 -16.25 -12.04
C ALA A 463 7.59 -16.71 -12.82
N SER A 464 6.86 -17.71 -12.32
CA SER A 464 5.57 -18.13 -12.88
C SER A 464 4.52 -17.01 -12.83
N ALA A 465 4.33 -16.40 -11.67
CA ALA A 465 3.38 -15.29 -11.53
C ALA A 465 3.73 -14.12 -12.48
N THR A 466 5.02 -13.80 -12.63
CA THR A 466 5.51 -12.75 -13.53
C THR A 466 5.26 -13.08 -15.00
N ALA A 467 5.48 -14.34 -15.42
CA ALA A 467 5.18 -14.81 -16.78
C ALA A 467 3.69 -14.69 -17.10
N GLN A 468 2.81 -15.08 -16.15
CA GLN A 468 1.37 -14.92 -16.31
C GLN A 468 0.97 -13.45 -16.43
N LEU A 469 1.55 -12.55 -15.60
CA LEU A 469 1.27 -11.11 -15.68
C LEU A 469 1.75 -10.49 -17.00
N ALA A 470 2.88 -10.93 -17.55
CA ALA A 470 3.38 -10.47 -18.85
C ALA A 470 2.34 -10.64 -19.97
N GLU A 471 1.70 -11.80 -20.01
CA GLU A 471 0.62 -12.08 -20.97
C GLU A 471 -0.59 -11.19 -20.73
N LEU A 472 -1.00 -11.02 -19.45
CA LEU A 472 -2.19 -10.26 -19.07
C LEU A 472 -2.06 -8.75 -19.33
N VAL A 473 -0.86 -8.19 -19.15
CA VAL A 473 -0.58 -6.77 -19.44
C VAL A 473 -0.77 -6.46 -20.93
N ALA A 474 -0.47 -7.42 -21.81
CA ALA A 474 -0.66 -7.26 -23.26
C ALA A 474 -2.14 -7.36 -23.71
N MET A 475 -3.05 -7.81 -22.82
CA MET A 475 -4.48 -7.99 -23.14
C MET A 475 -5.27 -6.70 -22.94
N LYS A 476 -6.33 -6.50 -23.73
CA LYS A 476 -7.30 -5.44 -23.50
C LYS A 476 -8.08 -5.67 -22.21
N THR A 477 -8.31 -4.59 -21.45
CA THR A 477 -8.98 -4.66 -20.15
C THR A 477 -10.36 -5.33 -20.22
N GLU A 478 -11.19 -4.96 -21.20
CA GLU A 478 -12.55 -5.52 -21.37
C GLU A 478 -12.52 -7.03 -21.66
N GLU A 479 -11.58 -7.48 -22.48
CA GLU A 479 -11.40 -8.89 -22.80
C GLU A 479 -10.95 -9.66 -21.55
N ARG A 480 -9.97 -9.13 -20.83
CA ARG A 480 -9.45 -9.73 -19.57
C ARG A 480 -10.54 -9.87 -18.52
N LEU A 481 -11.34 -8.82 -18.28
CA LEU A 481 -12.45 -8.85 -17.32
C LEU A 481 -13.52 -9.88 -17.73
N ARG A 482 -13.83 -9.98 -19.02
CA ARG A 482 -14.76 -10.99 -19.50
C ARG A 482 -14.25 -12.42 -19.25
N ILE A 483 -12.97 -12.68 -19.54
CA ILE A 483 -12.35 -14.00 -19.30
C ILE A 483 -12.35 -14.31 -17.79
N ARG A 484 -12.01 -13.33 -16.91
CA ARG A 484 -12.07 -13.47 -15.45
C ARG A 484 -13.48 -13.83 -14.99
N HIS A 485 -14.49 -13.17 -15.49
CA HIS A 485 -15.89 -13.45 -15.15
C HIS A 485 -16.33 -14.84 -15.63
N ASP A 486 -16.04 -15.22 -16.87
CA ASP A 486 -16.47 -16.48 -17.46
C ASP A 486 -15.78 -17.69 -16.81
N ARG A 487 -14.52 -17.52 -16.34
CA ARG A 487 -13.76 -18.56 -15.68
C ARG A 487 -14.49 -19.20 -14.50
N TYR A 488 -15.04 -18.38 -13.60
CA TYR A 488 -15.73 -18.90 -12.41
C TYR A 488 -17.12 -19.45 -12.70
N ARG A 489 -17.71 -19.14 -13.85
CA ARG A 489 -18.99 -19.70 -14.29
C ARG A 489 -18.84 -21.07 -14.96
N SER A 490 -17.68 -21.35 -15.52
CA SER A 490 -17.40 -22.59 -16.26
C SER A 490 -16.77 -23.70 -15.41
N MET A 491 -16.49 -23.44 -14.14
CA MET A 491 -15.97 -24.46 -13.22
C MET A 491 -17.04 -25.52 -12.94
N THR A 492 -16.67 -26.79 -13.12
CA THR A 492 -17.56 -27.95 -12.92
C THR A 492 -16.99 -28.92 -11.89
#